data_bdc817070a9bfd3bf47876528a77113b
#
_entry.id   bdc817070a9bfd3bf47876528a77113b
#
_cell.length_a   1.000
_cell.length_b   1.000
_cell.length_c   1.000
_cell.angle_alpha   90.00
_cell.angle_beta   90.00
_cell.angle_gamma   90.00
#
_symmetry.space_group_name_H-M   'P 1'
#
loop_
_entity.id
_entity.type
_entity.pdbx_description
1 polymer ?
#
loop_
_entity_poly.entity_id
_entity_poly.type
_entity_poly.pdbx_seq_one_letter_code
_entity_poly.pdbx_strand_id
1 'polypeptide(L)'
;MNNVFFKEFLKISDVKTIIFLVVLGVILFALNKLPKKKFSFSAKVMIATVVGLILGLVIQFTAGFPNNPMELTFVAETTLWYSLLGGGFISFIRMLVIPLVMVSIIHVIINMKEDAKLGALVKRTLVITLVMVAISVALGIFLGKTFNVGHVEQAVAAEGVNKIREVKNIVDTLKALIPANPVEAMVNLNIVGLVIFSAMLGVAAKRMSKKYMEIVSPFFALINAMQKIIVSMAMSIIKCMPLAVVPLLANTIAQKGISAIVEVSKFILVLYLAVAVMFVIQMIAVAMFGLNPITYVKKCISLLILAFTSRSSVGCLPVTISTLTNKLGVSESTASFVGSFGTTAGMQGCAGIFPALTIVFVTNMSGHSVDLTLIVMSIIVVSIGSLGIAGIPGTATMAASVGLSGTGLAGLFPLVNPILAIDPIIDMPRTMLNVIGSVTNAIMVDKSLGQINLSVYNDPEAGNETAANGEFE
;
A
#
# COMPACT_ATOMS: atom_id res chain seq x y z
N MET A 1 34.72 24.55 12.22
CA MET A 1 34.68 23.58 13.33
C MET A 1 35.65 22.45 13.04
N ASN A 2 36.87 22.54 13.58
CA ASN A 2 37.95 21.60 13.25
C ASN A 2 38.07 20.41 14.24
N ASN A 3 37.07 20.14 15.05
CA ASN A 3 37.09 19.04 16.00
C ASN A 3 36.62 17.75 15.30
N VAL A 4 37.41 16.68 15.42
CA VAL A 4 37.16 15.32 14.91
C VAL A 4 35.73 14.85 15.31
N PHE A 5 35.29 15.16 16.52
CA PHE A 5 33.98 14.85 17.01
C PHE A 5 32.84 15.42 16.13
N PHE A 6 32.95 16.68 15.72
CA PHE A 6 31.94 17.30 14.84
C PHE A 6 32.04 16.82 13.40
N LYS A 7 33.25 16.61 12.87
CA LYS A 7 33.45 16.20 11.48
C LYS A 7 33.15 14.72 11.21
N GLU A 8 33.58 13.84 12.11
CA GLU A 8 33.52 12.40 11.87
C GLU A 8 32.36 11.73 12.59
N PHE A 9 32.09 12.11 13.85
CA PHE A 9 31.03 11.49 14.63
C PHE A 9 29.68 12.14 14.36
N LEU A 10 29.55 13.45 14.53
CA LEU A 10 28.27 14.13 14.31
C LEU A 10 27.98 14.41 12.81
N LYS A 11 29.02 14.41 11.95
CA LYS A 11 28.86 14.80 10.54
C LYS A 11 28.18 16.18 10.41
N ILE A 12 28.67 17.15 11.17
CA ILE A 12 28.24 18.56 11.18
C ILE A 12 29.49 19.42 11.12
N SER A 13 29.99 19.65 9.92
CA SER A 13 31.20 20.46 9.71
C SER A 13 30.91 21.81 9.06
N ASP A 14 29.81 21.93 8.32
CA ASP A 14 29.39 23.14 7.62
C ASP A 14 28.30 23.89 8.42
N VAL A 15 28.41 25.21 8.46
CA VAL A 15 27.41 26.08 9.12
C VAL A 15 26.04 25.96 8.41
N LYS A 16 26.00 25.77 7.11
CA LYS A 16 24.74 25.55 6.36
C LYS A 16 24.00 24.30 6.84
N THR A 17 24.71 23.23 7.21
CA THR A 17 24.12 22.04 7.81
C THR A 17 23.36 22.38 9.09
N ILE A 18 23.96 23.17 10.00
CA ILE A 18 23.31 23.60 11.24
C ILE A 18 22.04 24.40 10.93
N ILE A 19 22.13 25.34 9.98
CA ILE A 19 20.97 26.17 9.59
C ILE A 19 19.83 25.27 9.12
N PHE A 20 20.08 24.30 8.21
CA PHE A 20 19.04 23.42 7.71
C PHE A 20 18.47 22.46 8.76
N LEU A 21 19.26 22.03 9.74
CA LEU A 21 18.78 21.24 10.89
C LEU A 21 17.88 22.08 11.78
N VAL A 22 18.25 23.33 12.07
CA VAL A 22 17.40 24.25 12.85
C VAL A 22 16.11 24.56 12.13
N VAL A 23 16.17 24.85 10.82
CA VAL A 23 14.98 25.10 9.96
C VAL A 23 14.04 23.88 10.01
N LEU A 24 14.58 22.66 9.84
CA LEU A 24 13.78 21.45 9.99
C LEU A 24 13.13 21.37 11.36
N GLY A 25 13.87 21.60 12.44
CA GLY A 25 13.34 21.58 13.82
C GLY A 25 12.19 22.55 14.01
N VAL A 26 12.32 23.79 13.50
CA VAL A 26 11.25 24.81 13.54
C VAL A 26 10.02 24.37 12.75
N ILE A 27 10.20 23.83 11.56
CA ILE A 27 9.10 23.32 10.71
C ILE A 27 8.36 22.19 11.43
N LEU A 28 9.08 21.19 11.98
CA LEU A 28 8.48 20.07 12.68
C LEU A 28 7.72 20.53 13.93
N PHE A 29 8.27 21.48 14.67
CA PHE A 29 7.59 22.09 15.81
C PHE A 29 6.30 22.83 15.40
N ALA A 30 6.36 23.63 14.34
CA ALA A 30 5.18 24.33 13.80
C ALA A 30 4.09 23.35 13.35
N LEU A 31 4.45 22.29 12.61
CA LEU A 31 3.52 21.25 12.17
C LEU A 31 2.86 20.52 13.34
N ASN A 32 3.63 20.22 14.40
CA ASN A 32 3.10 19.56 15.58
C ASN A 32 2.10 20.45 16.34
N LYS A 33 2.30 21.78 16.32
CA LYS A 33 1.42 22.78 16.94
C LYS A 33 0.15 23.10 16.16
N LEU A 34 0.01 22.60 14.92
CA LEU A 34 -1.21 22.84 14.14
C LEU A 34 -2.46 22.32 14.87
N PRO A 35 -3.49 23.14 15.06
CA PRO A 35 -4.67 22.77 15.85
C PRO A 35 -5.41 21.59 15.21
N LYS A 36 -5.66 20.55 16.00
CA LYS A 36 -6.34 19.32 15.54
C LYS A 36 -7.77 19.58 15.07
N LYS A 37 -8.45 20.62 15.63
CA LYS A 37 -9.80 20.98 15.25
C LYS A 37 -9.92 21.61 13.86
N LYS A 38 -8.86 22.32 13.38
CA LYS A 38 -8.87 23.01 12.07
C LYS A 38 -8.24 22.17 10.95
N PHE A 39 -7.28 21.31 11.26
CA PHE A 39 -6.52 20.54 10.28
C PHE A 39 -6.68 19.05 10.54
N SER A 40 -7.35 18.38 9.60
CA SER A 40 -7.42 16.91 9.59
C SER A 40 -6.02 16.28 9.45
N PHE A 41 -5.89 15.00 9.78
CA PHE A 41 -4.64 14.27 9.59
C PHE A 41 -4.15 14.36 8.13
N SER A 42 -5.05 14.15 7.16
CA SER A 42 -4.72 14.27 5.73
C SER A 42 -4.25 15.66 5.35
N ALA A 43 -4.89 16.73 5.87
CA ALA A 43 -4.46 18.11 5.63
C ALA A 43 -3.05 18.38 6.17
N LYS A 44 -2.73 17.89 7.38
CA LYS A 44 -1.38 18.02 7.96
C LYS A 44 -0.32 17.31 7.11
N VAL A 45 -0.64 16.11 6.59
CA VAL A 45 0.27 15.36 5.73
C VAL A 45 0.47 16.07 4.39
N MET A 46 -0.59 16.65 3.80
CA MET A 46 -0.48 17.44 2.55
C MET A 46 0.37 18.71 2.76
N ILE A 47 0.16 19.43 3.86
CA ILE A 47 1.02 20.59 4.22
C ILE A 47 2.46 20.15 4.37
N ALA A 48 2.71 19.06 5.09
CA ALA A 48 4.05 18.50 5.26
C ALA A 48 4.71 18.12 3.92
N THR A 49 3.93 17.57 2.98
CA THR A 49 4.39 17.25 1.63
C THR A 49 4.86 18.52 0.89
N VAL A 50 4.03 19.56 0.86
CA VAL A 50 4.38 20.83 0.21
C VAL A 50 5.61 21.48 0.86
N VAL A 51 5.64 21.53 2.19
CA VAL A 51 6.76 22.10 2.95
C VAL A 51 8.06 21.30 2.72
N GLY A 52 7.97 19.96 2.66
CA GLY A 52 9.13 19.10 2.38
C GLY A 52 9.68 19.31 0.96
N LEU A 53 8.80 19.48 -0.04
CA LEU A 53 9.19 19.84 -1.41
C LEU A 53 9.92 21.19 -1.46
N ILE A 54 9.33 22.21 -0.83
CA ILE A 54 9.92 23.55 -0.79
C ILE A 54 11.28 23.51 -0.09
N LEU A 55 11.39 22.84 1.06
CA LEU A 55 12.64 22.73 1.81
C LEU A 55 13.74 22.06 0.98
N GLY A 56 13.40 20.98 0.28
CA GLY A 56 14.34 20.29 -0.62
C GLY A 56 14.82 21.19 -1.77
N LEU A 57 13.91 21.98 -2.37
CA LEU A 57 14.23 22.96 -3.40
C LEU A 57 15.13 24.09 -2.87
N VAL A 58 14.88 24.56 -1.64
CA VAL A 58 15.73 25.59 -1.00
C VAL A 58 17.14 25.06 -0.75
N ILE A 59 17.28 23.80 -0.34
CA ILE A 59 18.62 23.16 -0.22
C ILE A 59 19.30 23.11 -1.58
N GLN A 60 18.62 22.71 -2.65
CA GLN A 60 19.15 22.66 -4.01
C GLN A 60 19.52 24.06 -4.55
N PHE A 61 18.67 25.05 -4.30
CA PHE A 61 18.96 26.44 -4.66
C PHE A 61 20.21 26.96 -3.95
N THR A 62 20.36 26.66 -2.65
CA THR A 62 21.55 27.02 -1.87
C THR A 62 22.81 26.28 -2.35
N ALA A 63 22.63 25.12 -2.96
CA ALA A 63 23.69 24.32 -3.58
C ALA A 63 24.06 24.79 -4.99
N GLY A 64 23.22 25.61 -5.64
CA GLY A 64 23.41 26.08 -7.02
C GLY A 64 23.00 25.05 -8.07
N PHE A 65 22.13 24.10 -7.73
CA PHE A 65 21.66 23.00 -8.62
C PHE A 65 22.79 22.21 -9.29
N PRO A 66 23.75 21.67 -8.54
CA PRO A 66 24.86 20.93 -9.12
C PRO A 66 24.37 19.58 -9.71
N ASN A 67 25.12 19.04 -10.68
CA ASN A 67 24.84 17.71 -11.25
C ASN A 67 24.97 16.61 -10.19
N ASN A 68 25.93 16.73 -9.26
CA ASN A 68 26.18 15.81 -8.16
C ASN A 68 26.03 16.53 -6.81
N PRO A 69 24.79 16.71 -6.29
CA PRO A 69 24.58 17.46 -5.04
C PRO A 69 25.31 16.89 -3.83
N MET A 70 25.50 15.55 -3.80
CA MET A 70 26.12 14.84 -2.68
C MET A 70 27.63 15.08 -2.52
N GLU A 71 28.30 15.68 -3.52
CA GLU A 71 29.69 16.10 -3.40
C GLU A 71 29.85 17.33 -2.50
N LEU A 72 28.78 18.10 -2.30
CA LEU A 72 28.79 19.24 -1.40
C LEU A 72 28.61 18.78 0.05
N THR A 73 29.58 19.07 0.90
CA THR A 73 29.63 18.64 2.30
C THR A 73 28.33 18.95 3.04
N PHE A 74 27.80 20.18 2.94
CA PHE A 74 26.58 20.53 3.68
C PHE A 74 25.35 19.78 3.17
N VAL A 75 25.27 19.40 1.88
CA VAL A 75 24.17 18.60 1.33
C VAL A 75 24.28 17.18 1.86
N ALA A 76 25.47 16.56 1.79
CA ALA A 76 25.71 15.22 2.28
C ALA A 76 25.40 15.09 3.80
N GLU A 77 25.82 16.05 4.60
CA GLU A 77 25.56 16.10 6.03
C GLU A 77 24.07 16.32 6.33
N THR A 78 23.42 17.29 5.68
CA THR A 78 22.01 17.60 5.88
C THR A 78 21.13 16.40 5.52
N THR A 79 21.41 15.76 4.39
CA THR A 79 20.67 14.58 3.92
C THR A 79 20.84 13.38 4.84
N LEU A 80 22.02 13.20 5.43
CA LEU A 80 22.29 12.17 6.43
C LEU A 80 21.35 12.34 7.65
N TRP A 81 21.28 13.54 8.21
CA TRP A 81 20.41 13.84 9.34
C TRP A 81 18.92 13.78 9.01
N TYR A 82 18.54 14.22 7.82
CA TYR A 82 17.15 14.12 7.36
C TYR A 82 16.73 12.65 7.16
N SER A 83 17.67 11.80 6.71
CA SER A 83 17.43 10.37 6.56
C SER A 83 17.19 9.67 7.90
N LEU A 84 17.74 10.16 9.01
CA LEU A 84 17.48 9.63 10.34
C LEU A 84 15.99 9.69 10.69
N LEU A 85 15.33 10.80 10.41
CA LEU A 85 13.90 10.97 10.70
C LEU A 85 13.00 10.32 9.63
N GLY A 86 13.25 10.65 8.36
CA GLY A 86 12.44 10.13 7.25
C GLY A 86 12.66 8.63 7.02
N GLY A 87 13.89 8.20 6.92
CA GLY A 87 14.26 6.79 6.77
C GLY A 87 13.92 5.95 8.00
N GLY A 88 14.10 6.53 9.21
CA GLY A 88 13.70 5.91 10.47
C GLY A 88 12.19 5.60 10.51
N PHE A 89 11.35 6.53 10.07
CA PHE A 89 9.92 6.30 9.93
C PHE A 89 9.59 5.12 8.99
N ILE A 90 10.24 5.05 7.84
CA ILE A 90 10.09 3.93 6.90
C ILE A 90 10.52 2.62 7.55
N SER A 91 11.62 2.63 8.30
CA SER A 91 12.12 1.45 9.02
C SER A 91 11.12 0.96 10.06
N PHE A 92 10.47 1.86 10.81
CA PHE A 92 9.41 1.49 11.74
C PHE A 92 8.21 0.84 11.06
N ILE A 93 7.76 1.36 9.91
CA ILE A 93 6.67 0.72 9.15
C ILE A 93 7.13 -0.65 8.63
N ARG A 94 8.34 -0.73 8.08
CA ARG A 94 8.89 -1.98 7.53
C ARG A 94 9.02 -3.08 8.60
N MET A 95 9.34 -2.72 9.83
CA MET A 95 9.40 -3.64 10.98
C MET A 95 8.05 -4.36 11.20
N LEU A 96 6.93 -3.71 10.89
CA LEU A 96 5.60 -4.28 11.08
C LEU A 96 5.16 -5.23 9.96
N VAL A 97 5.88 -5.28 8.81
CA VAL A 97 5.46 -6.07 7.64
C VAL A 97 5.23 -7.54 7.99
N ILE A 98 6.24 -8.18 8.59
CA ILE A 98 6.19 -9.61 8.92
C ILE A 98 5.06 -9.93 9.93
N PRO A 99 5.02 -9.31 11.13
CA PRO A 99 4.01 -9.65 12.11
C PRO A 99 2.60 -9.29 11.63
N LEU A 100 2.43 -8.20 10.89
CA LEU A 100 1.11 -7.81 10.39
C LEU A 100 0.60 -8.78 9.33
N VAL A 101 1.43 -9.16 8.33
CA VAL A 101 1.05 -10.11 7.29
C VAL A 101 0.67 -11.46 7.91
N MET A 102 1.53 -12.00 8.77
CA MET A 102 1.30 -13.30 9.42
C MET A 102 -0.01 -13.31 10.21
N VAL A 103 -0.17 -12.36 11.11
CA VAL A 103 -1.31 -12.31 12.02
C VAL A 103 -2.61 -12.00 11.25
N SER A 104 -2.57 -11.10 10.26
CA SER A 104 -3.77 -10.76 9.47
C SER A 104 -4.31 -11.96 8.70
N ILE A 105 -3.45 -12.76 8.08
CA ILE A 105 -3.88 -13.94 7.33
C ILE A 105 -4.48 -15.00 8.26
N ILE A 106 -3.79 -15.31 9.35
CA ILE A 106 -4.31 -16.27 10.34
C ILE A 106 -5.65 -15.77 10.90
N HIS A 107 -5.72 -14.48 11.30
CA HIS A 107 -6.92 -13.85 11.84
C HIS A 107 -8.11 -13.97 10.89
N VAL A 108 -7.94 -13.67 9.62
CA VAL A 108 -9.00 -13.79 8.61
C VAL A 108 -9.50 -15.23 8.55
N ILE A 109 -8.61 -16.21 8.46
CA ILE A 109 -8.97 -17.64 8.29
C ILE A 109 -9.69 -18.20 9.53
N ILE A 110 -9.18 -17.94 10.73
CA ILE A 110 -9.79 -18.48 11.96
C ILE A 110 -11.16 -17.88 12.25
N ASN A 111 -11.41 -16.62 11.86
CA ASN A 111 -12.67 -15.93 12.07
C ASN A 111 -13.70 -16.13 10.94
N MET A 112 -13.39 -16.90 9.90
CA MET A 112 -14.35 -17.28 8.87
C MET A 112 -15.45 -18.15 9.48
N LYS A 113 -16.74 -17.81 9.25
CA LYS A 113 -17.87 -18.65 9.68
C LYS A 113 -17.98 -19.90 8.82
N GLU A 114 -18.50 -20.97 9.37
CA GLU A 114 -18.64 -22.27 8.69
C GLU A 114 -20.13 -22.61 8.41
N ASP A 115 -20.69 -22.02 7.36
CA ASP A 115 -21.94 -22.47 6.79
C ASP A 115 -21.72 -23.05 5.39
N ALA A 116 -22.46 -24.07 4.97
CA ALA A 116 -22.30 -24.70 3.65
C ALA A 116 -22.49 -23.70 2.49
N LYS A 117 -23.38 -22.71 2.65
CA LYS A 117 -23.54 -21.58 1.70
C LYS A 117 -22.34 -20.63 1.74
N LEU A 118 -21.67 -20.52 2.89
CA LEU A 118 -20.49 -19.66 3.06
C LEU A 118 -19.27 -20.20 2.36
N GLY A 119 -19.12 -21.51 2.21
CA GLY A 119 -18.02 -22.12 1.46
C GLY A 119 -17.97 -21.65 0.00
N ALA A 120 -19.15 -21.56 -0.66
CA ALA A 120 -19.26 -21.01 -2.01
C ALA A 120 -18.96 -19.51 -2.05
N LEU A 121 -19.45 -18.75 -1.09
CA LEU A 121 -19.19 -17.32 -0.92
C LEU A 121 -17.69 -17.05 -0.80
N VAL A 122 -17.01 -17.74 0.12
CA VAL A 122 -15.57 -17.61 0.36
C VAL A 122 -14.77 -17.97 -0.89
N LYS A 123 -15.04 -19.12 -1.52
CA LYS A 123 -14.35 -19.56 -2.72
C LYS A 123 -14.49 -18.54 -3.84
N ARG A 124 -15.70 -18.03 -4.11
CA ARG A 124 -15.96 -17.04 -5.17
C ARG A 124 -15.29 -15.72 -4.84
N THR A 125 -15.34 -15.27 -3.58
CA THR A 125 -14.64 -14.07 -3.13
C THR A 125 -13.14 -14.15 -3.39
N LEU A 126 -12.50 -15.24 -2.99
CA LEU A 126 -11.06 -15.44 -3.20
C LEU A 126 -10.70 -15.45 -4.68
N VAL A 127 -11.45 -16.20 -5.51
CA VAL A 127 -11.18 -16.29 -6.95
C VAL A 127 -11.35 -14.94 -7.62
N ILE A 128 -12.50 -14.28 -7.41
CA ILE A 128 -12.79 -12.98 -8.03
C ILE A 128 -11.76 -11.94 -7.58
N THR A 129 -11.45 -11.88 -6.29
CA THR A 129 -10.48 -10.93 -5.74
C THR A 129 -9.08 -11.16 -6.34
N LEU A 130 -8.59 -12.39 -6.38
CA LEU A 130 -7.27 -12.70 -6.96
C LEU A 130 -7.20 -12.40 -8.46
N VAL A 131 -8.26 -12.68 -9.20
CA VAL A 131 -8.33 -12.35 -10.65
C VAL A 131 -8.29 -10.83 -10.84
N MET A 132 -9.07 -10.07 -10.08
CA MET A 132 -9.10 -8.61 -10.20
C MET A 132 -7.76 -7.97 -9.78
N VAL A 133 -7.10 -8.52 -8.77
CA VAL A 133 -5.74 -8.08 -8.39
C VAL A 133 -4.73 -8.44 -9.49
N ALA A 134 -4.78 -9.65 -10.04
CA ALA A 134 -3.89 -10.05 -11.14
C ALA A 134 -4.03 -9.11 -12.36
N ILE A 135 -5.27 -8.74 -12.71
CA ILE A 135 -5.54 -7.75 -13.77
C ILE A 135 -4.92 -6.40 -13.41
N SER A 136 -5.08 -5.96 -12.16
CA SER A 136 -4.53 -4.66 -11.72
C SER A 136 -2.99 -4.66 -11.71
N VAL A 137 -2.35 -5.79 -11.38
CA VAL A 137 -0.88 -5.94 -11.46
C VAL A 137 -0.42 -5.90 -12.92
N ALA A 138 -1.06 -6.67 -13.79
CA ALA A 138 -0.73 -6.69 -15.22
C ALA A 138 -0.86 -5.30 -15.84
N LEU A 139 -1.94 -4.58 -15.51
CA LEU A 139 -2.15 -3.20 -15.94
C LEU A 139 -1.05 -2.25 -15.43
N GLY A 140 -0.69 -2.36 -14.14
CA GLY A 140 0.38 -1.55 -13.54
C GLY A 140 1.73 -1.77 -14.23
N ILE A 141 2.08 -3.03 -14.51
CA ILE A 141 3.32 -3.35 -15.25
C ILE A 141 3.24 -2.83 -16.68
N PHE A 142 2.13 -3.06 -17.37
CA PHE A 142 1.94 -2.61 -18.75
C PHE A 142 2.11 -1.09 -18.88
N LEU A 143 1.42 -0.32 -18.07
CA LEU A 143 1.52 1.14 -18.10
C LEU A 143 2.90 1.61 -17.63
N GLY A 144 3.46 1.03 -16.57
CA GLY A 144 4.79 1.34 -16.09
C GLY A 144 5.86 1.17 -17.16
N LYS A 145 5.79 0.06 -17.91
CA LYS A 145 6.68 -0.23 -19.03
C LYS A 145 6.44 0.71 -20.23
N THR A 146 5.18 0.91 -20.62
CA THR A 146 4.82 1.77 -21.77
C THR A 146 5.28 3.21 -21.57
N PHE A 147 5.13 3.73 -20.35
CA PHE A 147 5.56 5.08 -20.02
C PHE A 147 7.00 5.17 -19.51
N ASN A 148 7.77 4.07 -19.51
CA ASN A 148 9.15 4.02 -19.01
C ASN A 148 9.30 4.70 -17.63
N VAL A 149 8.49 4.28 -16.66
CA VAL A 149 8.51 4.85 -15.30
C VAL A 149 9.81 4.46 -14.61
N GLY A 150 10.52 5.42 -14.01
CA GLY A 150 11.82 5.20 -13.36
C GLY A 150 13.01 5.10 -14.32
N HIS A 151 12.85 5.42 -15.62
CA HIS A 151 13.97 5.44 -16.55
C HIS A 151 14.87 6.64 -16.29
N VAL A 152 16.15 6.38 -16.04
CA VAL A 152 17.20 7.38 -15.84
C VAL A 152 18.30 7.17 -16.89
N GLU A 153 18.90 8.25 -17.38
CA GLU A 153 19.98 8.18 -18.39
C GLU A 153 21.24 7.47 -17.85
N GLN A 154 21.48 7.59 -16.55
CA GLN A 154 22.55 6.85 -15.87
C GLN A 154 21.94 5.99 -14.77
N ALA A 155 22.10 4.67 -14.90
CA ALA A 155 21.66 3.73 -13.89
C ALA A 155 22.29 4.06 -12.53
N VAL A 156 21.45 4.11 -11.48
CA VAL A 156 21.92 4.33 -10.12
C VAL A 156 22.66 3.06 -9.68
N ALA A 157 23.99 3.17 -9.50
CA ALA A 157 24.77 2.09 -8.89
C ALA A 157 24.36 1.92 -7.43
N ALA A 158 23.37 1.08 -7.18
CA ALA A 158 23.04 0.68 -5.82
C ALA A 158 24.06 -0.38 -5.39
N GLU A 159 24.75 -0.15 -4.27
CA GLU A 159 25.59 -1.17 -3.64
C GLU A 159 24.72 -2.41 -3.37
N GLY A 160 25.06 -3.54 -3.98
CA GLY A 160 24.29 -4.79 -3.91
C GLY A 160 23.63 -5.24 -5.21
N VAL A 161 23.69 -4.45 -6.29
CA VAL A 161 23.13 -4.79 -7.62
C VAL A 161 23.76 -6.06 -8.22
N ASN A 162 25.01 -6.36 -7.87
CA ASN A 162 25.73 -7.56 -8.36
C ASN A 162 25.20 -8.90 -7.84
N LYS A 163 24.24 -8.93 -6.90
CA LYS A 163 23.54 -10.15 -6.44
C LYS A 163 22.13 -10.27 -6.98
N ILE A 164 21.73 -9.44 -7.93
CA ILE A 164 20.38 -9.39 -8.45
C ILE A 164 20.23 -10.44 -9.54
N ARG A 165 19.42 -11.41 -9.18
CA ARG A 165 18.70 -12.30 -10.08
C ARG A 165 19.57 -13.22 -10.96
N GLU A 166 19.98 -14.35 -10.40
CA GLU A 166 20.07 -15.56 -11.23
C GLU A 166 18.68 -15.82 -11.82
N VAL A 167 18.61 -15.91 -13.16
CA VAL A 167 17.36 -16.28 -13.86
C VAL A 167 17.03 -17.72 -13.49
N LYS A 168 16.30 -17.90 -12.39
CA LYS A 168 15.79 -19.22 -12.00
C LYS A 168 14.70 -19.62 -13.00
N ASN A 169 14.68 -20.89 -13.38
CA ASN A 169 13.58 -21.41 -14.18
C ASN A 169 12.26 -21.31 -13.39
N ILE A 170 11.13 -21.33 -14.10
CA ILE A 170 9.80 -21.14 -13.49
C ILE A 170 9.49 -22.17 -12.41
N VAL A 171 9.99 -23.40 -12.55
CA VAL A 171 9.76 -24.48 -11.59
C VAL A 171 10.47 -24.19 -10.27
N ASP A 172 11.74 -23.79 -10.32
CA ASP A 172 12.51 -23.43 -9.12
C ASP A 172 11.94 -22.18 -8.46
N THR A 173 11.43 -21.26 -9.26
CA THR A 173 10.76 -20.06 -8.77
C THR A 173 9.46 -20.41 -8.04
N LEU A 174 8.62 -21.28 -8.59
CA LEU A 174 7.40 -21.74 -7.92
C LEU A 174 7.70 -22.58 -6.66
N LYS A 175 8.77 -23.41 -6.70
CA LYS A 175 9.23 -24.12 -5.50
C LYS A 175 9.68 -23.16 -4.39
N ALA A 176 10.38 -22.07 -4.75
CA ALA A 176 10.84 -21.06 -3.80
C ALA A 176 9.70 -20.29 -3.12
N LEU A 177 8.48 -20.34 -3.65
CA LEU A 177 7.28 -19.79 -2.98
C LEU A 177 6.92 -20.60 -1.73
N ILE A 178 7.24 -21.90 -1.69
CA ILE A 178 6.99 -22.76 -0.53
C ILE A 178 8.19 -22.67 0.40
N PRO A 179 8.06 -22.13 1.62
CA PRO A 179 9.19 -21.95 2.51
C PRO A 179 9.60 -23.29 3.11
N ALA A 180 10.86 -23.68 2.93
CA ALA A 180 11.45 -24.82 3.63
C ALA A 180 11.57 -24.55 5.14
N ASN A 181 11.80 -23.28 5.50
CA ASN A 181 11.87 -22.81 6.88
C ASN A 181 11.06 -21.50 7.01
N PRO A 182 9.97 -21.47 7.78
CA PRO A 182 9.17 -20.26 7.94
C PRO A 182 9.92 -19.12 8.64
N VAL A 183 10.85 -19.43 9.56
CA VAL A 183 11.65 -18.41 10.25
C VAL A 183 12.63 -17.74 9.28
N GLU A 184 13.28 -18.54 8.44
CA GLU A 184 14.14 -18.02 7.37
C GLU A 184 13.36 -17.15 6.38
N ALA A 185 12.13 -17.56 6.02
CA ALA A 185 11.25 -16.74 5.19
C ALA A 185 10.93 -15.38 5.85
N MET A 186 10.74 -15.34 7.18
CA MET A 186 10.54 -14.10 7.92
C MET A 186 11.79 -13.21 7.89
N VAL A 187 12.98 -13.77 8.15
CA VAL A 187 14.25 -13.03 8.17
C VAL A 187 14.58 -12.44 6.80
N ASN A 188 14.39 -13.24 5.74
CA ASN A 188 14.69 -12.84 4.36
C ASN A 188 13.56 -12.05 3.70
N LEU A 189 12.51 -11.68 4.44
CA LEU A 189 11.32 -10.98 3.91
C LEU A 189 10.67 -11.73 2.73
N ASN A 190 10.73 -13.07 2.72
CA ASN A 190 9.98 -13.88 1.76
C ASN A 190 8.50 -13.89 2.14
N ILE A 191 7.81 -12.81 1.73
CA ILE A 191 6.42 -12.58 2.13
C ILE A 191 5.48 -13.64 1.58
N VAL A 192 5.72 -14.15 0.36
CA VAL A 192 4.88 -15.19 -0.23
C VAL A 192 4.98 -16.49 0.58
N GLY A 193 6.19 -16.90 0.93
CA GLY A 193 6.40 -18.04 1.82
C GLY A 193 5.71 -17.87 3.18
N LEU A 194 5.79 -16.64 3.73
CA LEU A 194 5.10 -16.30 4.98
C LEU A 194 3.57 -16.40 4.84
N VAL A 195 3.01 -15.90 3.73
CA VAL A 195 1.57 -16.00 3.42
C VAL A 195 1.12 -17.46 3.37
N ILE A 196 1.86 -18.32 2.66
CA ILE A 196 1.56 -19.75 2.53
C ILE A 196 1.61 -20.42 3.91
N PHE A 197 2.68 -20.21 4.68
CA PHE A 197 2.81 -20.75 6.03
C PHE A 197 1.67 -20.30 6.95
N SER A 198 1.36 -19.00 6.96
CA SER A 198 0.30 -18.41 7.77
C SER A 198 -1.08 -18.95 7.39
N ALA A 199 -1.33 -19.13 6.09
CA ALA A 199 -2.58 -19.72 5.60
C ALA A 199 -2.70 -21.18 6.03
N MET A 200 -1.65 -21.99 5.90
CA MET A 200 -1.64 -23.37 6.35
C MET A 200 -1.89 -23.47 7.87
N LEU A 201 -1.21 -22.62 8.66
CA LEU A 201 -1.41 -22.58 10.12
C LEU A 201 -2.85 -22.20 10.50
N GLY A 202 -3.40 -21.16 9.85
CA GLY A 202 -4.78 -20.72 10.06
C GLY A 202 -5.80 -21.81 9.70
N VAL A 203 -5.63 -22.50 8.57
CA VAL A 203 -6.50 -23.60 8.12
C VAL A 203 -6.38 -24.79 9.06
N ALA A 204 -5.19 -25.17 9.51
CA ALA A 204 -4.97 -26.25 10.46
C ALA A 204 -5.66 -25.94 11.80
N ALA A 205 -5.44 -24.75 12.36
CA ALA A 205 -6.06 -24.31 13.60
C ALA A 205 -7.60 -24.30 13.47
N LYS A 206 -8.13 -23.79 12.36
CA LYS A 206 -9.57 -23.77 12.07
C LYS A 206 -10.16 -25.17 11.97
N ARG A 207 -9.46 -26.11 11.32
CA ARG A 207 -9.88 -27.51 11.23
C ARG A 207 -9.88 -28.18 12.60
N MET A 208 -8.85 -27.91 13.44
CA MET A 208 -8.77 -28.47 14.79
C MET A 208 -9.88 -27.96 15.70
N SER A 209 -10.34 -26.71 15.53
CA SER A 209 -11.38 -26.14 16.39
C SER A 209 -12.70 -26.90 16.32
N LYS A 210 -12.99 -27.66 15.26
CA LYS A 210 -14.18 -28.48 15.12
C LYS A 210 -14.25 -29.61 16.16
N LYS A 211 -13.10 -30.14 16.56
CA LYS A 211 -13.02 -31.29 17.47
C LYS A 211 -12.39 -30.95 18.83
N TYR A 212 -11.50 -29.95 18.85
CA TYR A 212 -10.65 -29.60 19.99
C TYR A 212 -10.71 -28.10 20.28
N MET A 213 -11.92 -27.52 20.37
CA MET A 213 -12.09 -26.08 20.54
C MET A 213 -11.41 -25.57 21.82
N GLU A 214 -11.47 -26.28 22.93
CA GLU A 214 -10.87 -25.90 24.21
C GLU A 214 -9.34 -25.73 24.08
N ILE A 215 -8.68 -26.62 23.31
CA ILE A 215 -7.23 -26.57 23.10
C ILE A 215 -6.85 -25.41 22.18
N VAL A 216 -7.67 -25.09 21.19
CA VAL A 216 -7.34 -24.09 20.15
C VAL A 216 -7.83 -22.69 20.51
N SER A 217 -8.82 -22.56 21.39
CA SER A 217 -9.39 -21.25 21.78
C SER A 217 -8.35 -20.24 22.31
N PRO A 218 -7.33 -20.63 23.11
CA PRO A 218 -6.30 -19.69 23.54
C PRO A 218 -5.47 -19.16 22.36
N PHE A 219 -5.20 -19.99 21.34
CA PHE A 219 -4.53 -19.55 20.11
C PHE A 219 -5.38 -18.53 19.34
N PHE A 220 -6.70 -18.75 19.23
CA PHE A 220 -7.60 -17.80 18.58
C PHE A 220 -7.63 -16.47 19.33
N ALA A 221 -7.72 -16.51 20.67
CA ALA A 221 -7.67 -15.32 21.51
C ALA A 221 -6.35 -14.56 21.34
N LEU A 222 -5.21 -15.27 21.30
CA LEU A 222 -3.89 -14.70 21.06
C LEU A 222 -3.82 -14.00 19.70
N ILE A 223 -4.24 -14.65 18.62
CA ILE A 223 -4.22 -14.07 17.26
C ILE A 223 -5.11 -12.83 17.18
N ASN A 224 -6.31 -12.87 17.77
CA ASN A 224 -7.23 -11.74 17.81
C ASN A 224 -6.65 -10.56 18.60
N ALA A 225 -5.98 -10.82 19.72
CA ALA A 225 -5.28 -9.81 20.51
C ALA A 225 -4.08 -9.23 19.75
N MET A 226 -3.23 -10.08 19.17
CA MET A 226 -2.07 -9.67 18.38
C MET A 226 -2.47 -8.79 17.18
N GLN A 227 -3.57 -9.12 16.48
CA GLN A 227 -4.09 -8.31 15.38
C GLN A 227 -4.40 -6.89 15.84
N LYS A 228 -5.10 -6.74 16.96
CA LYS A 228 -5.43 -5.42 17.52
C LYS A 228 -4.19 -4.67 17.97
N ILE A 229 -3.24 -5.34 18.63
CA ILE A 229 -1.99 -4.74 19.12
C ILE A 229 -1.14 -4.25 17.95
N ILE A 230 -0.91 -5.08 16.92
CA ILE A 230 -0.08 -4.73 15.78
C ILE A 230 -0.71 -3.60 14.97
N VAL A 231 -2.03 -3.61 14.77
CA VAL A 231 -2.74 -2.50 14.13
C VAL A 231 -2.63 -1.21 14.95
N SER A 232 -2.72 -1.29 16.28
CA SER A 232 -2.53 -0.14 17.18
C SER A 232 -1.10 0.41 17.10
N MET A 233 -0.08 -0.46 17.03
CA MET A 233 1.32 -0.06 16.81
C MET A 233 1.47 0.66 15.45
N ALA A 234 0.91 0.09 14.39
CA ALA A 234 0.94 0.68 13.06
C ALA A 234 0.29 2.08 13.06
N MET A 235 -0.88 2.22 13.67
CA MET A 235 -1.56 3.51 13.79
C MET A 235 -0.75 4.53 14.60
N SER A 236 -0.01 4.10 15.62
CA SER A 236 0.87 4.97 16.41
C SER A 236 2.04 5.48 15.57
N ILE A 237 2.66 4.62 14.77
CA ILE A 237 3.74 5.00 13.85
C ILE A 237 3.19 5.94 12.76
N ILE A 238 2.03 5.62 12.18
CA ILE A 238 1.40 6.44 11.14
C ILE A 238 1.08 7.86 11.63
N LYS A 239 0.72 8.06 12.89
CA LYS A 239 0.51 9.40 13.47
C LYS A 239 1.74 10.30 13.35
N CYS A 240 2.95 9.73 13.26
CA CYS A 240 4.18 10.48 13.05
C CYS A 240 4.41 10.86 11.56
N MET A 241 3.58 10.37 10.63
CA MET A 241 3.74 10.59 9.18
C MET A 241 3.88 12.07 8.78
N PRO A 242 3.10 13.04 9.30
CA PRO A 242 3.28 14.45 8.93
C PRO A 242 4.68 14.98 9.27
N LEU A 243 5.30 14.47 10.34
CA LEU A 243 6.63 14.88 10.76
C LEU A 243 7.73 14.17 9.95
N ALA A 244 7.49 12.96 9.47
CA ALA A 244 8.44 12.17 8.71
C ALA A 244 8.48 12.55 7.22
N VAL A 245 7.36 12.96 6.63
CA VAL A 245 7.24 13.30 5.21
C VAL A 245 8.09 14.51 4.84
N VAL A 246 8.19 15.52 5.72
CA VAL A 246 9.03 16.72 5.46
C VAL A 246 10.49 16.33 5.21
N PRO A 247 11.20 15.71 6.18
CA PRO A 247 12.60 15.36 5.96
C PRO A 247 12.78 14.31 4.86
N LEU A 248 11.80 13.41 4.65
CA LEU A 248 11.88 12.39 3.61
C LEU A 248 11.89 13.01 2.20
N LEU A 249 10.97 13.95 1.92
CA LEU A 249 10.91 14.65 0.64
C LEU A 249 12.08 15.61 0.46
N ALA A 250 12.40 16.40 1.48
CA ALA A 250 13.52 17.33 1.42
C ALA A 250 14.84 16.57 1.15
N ASN A 251 15.04 15.42 1.81
CA ASN A 251 16.20 14.55 1.57
C ASN A 251 16.26 14.05 0.12
N THR A 252 15.13 13.58 -0.42
CA THR A 252 15.06 13.06 -1.79
C THR A 252 15.44 14.13 -2.83
N ILE A 253 14.88 15.33 -2.69
CA ILE A 253 15.13 16.43 -3.62
C ILE A 253 16.56 16.96 -3.45
N ALA A 254 17.05 17.08 -2.21
CA ALA A 254 18.40 17.51 -1.94
C ALA A 254 19.45 16.58 -2.54
N GLN A 255 19.22 15.26 -2.57
CA GLN A 255 20.15 14.29 -3.15
C GLN A 255 20.13 14.23 -4.68
N LYS A 256 18.93 14.31 -5.28
CA LYS A 256 18.73 14.01 -6.71
C LYS A 256 18.45 15.23 -7.58
N GLY A 257 18.21 16.39 -6.98
CA GLY A 257 17.88 17.62 -7.70
C GLY A 257 16.52 17.58 -8.40
N ILE A 258 16.38 18.36 -9.47
CA ILE A 258 15.13 18.50 -10.24
C ILE A 258 14.72 17.19 -10.92
N SER A 259 15.67 16.34 -11.30
CA SER A 259 15.38 15.04 -11.94
C SER A 259 14.47 14.16 -11.07
N ALA A 260 14.66 14.18 -9.73
CA ALA A 260 13.78 13.46 -8.81
C ALA A 260 12.32 13.93 -8.89
N ILE A 261 12.10 15.22 -9.07
CA ILE A 261 10.75 15.79 -9.19
C ILE A 261 10.08 15.30 -10.46
N VAL A 262 10.82 15.27 -11.57
CA VAL A 262 10.32 14.79 -12.87
C VAL A 262 9.94 13.31 -12.79
N GLU A 263 10.83 12.46 -12.26
CA GLU A 263 10.58 11.02 -12.11
C GLU A 263 9.38 10.71 -11.17
N VAL A 264 9.32 11.40 -10.06
CA VAL A 264 8.20 11.28 -9.10
C VAL A 264 6.89 11.76 -9.71
N SER A 265 6.91 12.88 -10.46
CA SER A 265 5.72 13.40 -11.15
C SER A 265 5.23 12.43 -12.22
N LYS A 266 6.14 11.82 -12.98
CA LYS A 266 5.82 10.78 -13.96
C LYS A 266 5.17 9.56 -13.30
N PHE A 267 5.71 9.11 -12.16
CA PHE A 267 5.11 8.03 -11.37
C PHE A 267 3.69 8.37 -10.91
N ILE A 268 3.47 9.60 -10.41
CA ILE A 268 2.14 10.08 -10.00
C ILE A 268 1.16 9.98 -11.18
N LEU A 269 1.52 10.58 -12.33
CA LEU A 269 0.64 10.63 -13.51
C LEU A 269 0.27 9.23 -14.00
N VAL A 270 1.26 8.32 -14.10
CA VAL A 270 1.02 6.95 -14.55
C VAL A 270 0.19 6.17 -13.54
N LEU A 271 0.37 6.39 -12.24
CA LEU A 271 -0.46 5.76 -11.22
C LEU A 271 -1.92 6.24 -11.31
N TYR A 272 -2.17 7.55 -11.45
CA TYR A 272 -3.52 8.09 -11.61
C TYR A 272 -4.17 7.55 -12.89
N LEU A 273 -3.43 7.46 -13.99
CA LEU A 273 -3.90 6.84 -15.24
C LEU A 273 -4.25 5.36 -15.01
N ALA A 274 -3.39 4.60 -14.32
CA ALA A 274 -3.62 3.19 -14.02
C ALA A 274 -4.87 2.99 -13.16
N VAL A 275 -5.08 3.86 -12.17
CA VAL A 275 -6.31 3.84 -11.35
C VAL A 275 -7.55 4.14 -12.21
N ALA A 276 -7.49 5.15 -13.09
CA ALA A 276 -8.61 5.49 -13.97
C ALA A 276 -8.95 4.32 -14.93
N VAL A 277 -7.95 3.72 -15.56
CA VAL A 277 -8.15 2.57 -16.45
C VAL A 277 -8.68 1.36 -15.68
N MET A 278 -8.16 1.08 -14.48
CA MET A 278 -8.66 -0.02 -13.65
C MET A 278 -10.10 0.20 -13.19
N PHE A 279 -10.46 1.46 -12.89
CA PHE A 279 -11.85 1.82 -12.60
C PHE A 279 -12.77 1.50 -13.79
N VAL A 280 -12.36 1.82 -15.02
CA VAL A 280 -13.10 1.44 -16.23
C VAL A 280 -13.21 -0.10 -16.36
N ILE A 281 -12.14 -0.83 -16.07
CA ILE A 281 -12.16 -2.31 -16.07
C ILE A 281 -13.18 -2.84 -15.04
N GLN A 282 -13.26 -2.24 -13.85
CA GLN A 282 -14.29 -2.58 -12.87
C GLN A 282 -15.70 -2.32 -13.40
N MET A 283 -15.93 -1.22 -14.14
CA MET A 283 -17.22 -0.93 -14.78
C MET A 283 -17.58 -1.97 -15.84
N ILE A 284 -16.60 -2.38 -16.65
CA ILE A 284 -16.77 -3.46 -17.63
C ILE A 284 -17.12 -4.76 -16.91
N ALA A 285 -16.45 -5.09 -15.81
CA ALA A 285 -16.76 -6.28 -15.02
C ALA A 285 -18.21 -6.25 -14.49
N VAL A 286 -18.67 -5.12 -13.96
CA VAL A 286 -20.07 -4.94 -13.53
C VAL A 286 -21.03 -5.17 -14.69
N ALA A 287 -20.74 -4.63 -15.88
CA ALA A 287 -21.56 -4.82 -17.09
C ALA A 287 -21.58 -6.30 -17.54
N MET A 288 -20.45 -7.00 -17.49
CA MET A 288 -20.36 -8.44 -17.83
C MET A 288 -21.22 -9.32 -16.92
N PHE A 289 -21.47 -8.89 -15.69
CA PHE A 289 -22.39 -9.57 -14.76
C PHE A 289 -23.86 -9.15 -14.96
N GLY A 290 -24.17 -8.40 -16.04
CA GLY A 290 -25.52 -8.01 -16.41
C GLY A 290 -26.12 -6.89 -15.56
N LEU A 291 -25.29 -6.02 -15.01
CA LEU A 291 -25.67 -4.88 -14.19
C LEU A 291 -25.30 -3.56 -14.90
N ASN A 292 -26.10 -2.52 -14.72
CA ASN A 292 -25.86 -1.22 -15.37
C ASN A 292 -24.72 -0.46 -14.65
N PRO A 293 -23.55 -0.24 -15.30
CA PRO A 293 -22.41 0.42 -14.68
C PRO A 293 -22.67 1.90 -14.35
N ILE A 294 -23.55 2.58 -15.08
CA ILE A 294 -23.89 3.99 -14.82
C ILE A 294 -24.66 4.09 -13.50
N THR A 295 -25.66 3.21 -13.30
CA THR A 295 -26.40 3.11 -12.03
C THR A 295 -25.46 2.80 -10.88
N TYR A 296 -24.53 1.87 -11.09
CA TYR A 296 -23.49 1.53 -10.11
C TYR A 296 -22.68 2.75 -9.66
N VAL A 297 -22.10 3.50 -10.62
CA VAL A 297 -21.29 4.68 -10.32
C VAL A 297 -22.10 5.74 -9.58
N LYS A 298 -23.32 6.06 -10.06
CA LYS A 298 -24.18 7.06 -9.42
C LYS A 298 -24.45 6.74 -7.96
N LYS A 299 -24.71 5.47 -7.62
CA LYS A 299 -24.97 5.03 -6.25
C LYS A 299 -23.73 5.00 -5.37
N CYS A 300 -22.54 4.90 -5.97
CA CYS A 300 -21.26 4.85 -5.27
C CYS A 300 -20.55 6.21 -5.13
N ILE A 301 -21.07 7.31 -5.71
CA ILE A 301 -20.38 8.62 -5.71
C ILE A 301 -19.96 9.07 -4.31
N SER A 302 -20.87 9.02 -3.34
CA SER A 302 -20.58 9.43 -1.94
C SER A 302 -19.46 8.59 -1.34
N LEU A 303 -19.45 7.28 -1.60
CA LEU A 303 -18.43 6.36 -1.13
C LEU A 303 -17.08 6.61 -1.84
N LEU A 304 -17.08 6.91 -3.14
CA LEU A 304 -15.87 7.27 -3.90
C LEU A 304 -15.20 8.51 -3.33
N ILE A 305 -15.99 9.58 -3.07
CA ILE A 305 -15.48 10.83 -2.47
C ILE A 305 -14.93 10.56 -1.07
N LEU A 306 -15.67 9.81 -0.24
CA LEU A 306 -15.23 9.44 1.10
C LEU A 306 -13.91 8.66 1.07
N ALA A 307 -13.80 7.67 0.20
CA ALA A 307 -12.60 6.83 0.09
C ALA A 307 -11.38 7.64 -0.38
N PHE A 308 -11.56 8.51 -1.38
CA PHE A 308 -10.51 9.39 -1.87
C PHE A 308 -9.99 10.35 -0.79
N THR A 309 -10.89 10.93 -0.01
CA THR A 309 -10.54 11.95 0.99
C THR A 309 -10.04 11.34 2.30
N SER A 310 -10.61 10.21 2.75
CA SER A 310 -10.26 9.57 4.02
C SER A 310 -8.94 8.81 3.97
N ARG A 311 -8.57 8.27 2.80
CA ARG A 311 -7.39 7.44 2.61
C ARG A 311 -7.34 6.21 3.54
N SER A 312 -8.51 5.69 3.89
CA SER A 312 -8.65 4.54 4.79
C SER A 312 -9.76 3.61 4.34
N SER A 313 -9.40 2.46 3.77
CA SER A 313 -10.39 1.45 3.37
C SER A 313 -11.17 0.92 4.58
N VAL A 314 -10.49 0.73 5.72
CA VAL A 314 -11.14 0.31 6.97
C VAL A 314 -12.10 1.39 7.49
N GLY A 315 -11.72 2.68 7.42
CA GLY A 315 -12.58 3.79 7.82
C GLY A 315 -13.83 3.94 6.95
N CYS A 316 -13.77 3.48 5.69
CA CYS A 316 -14.93 3.49 4.78
C CYS A 316 -15.85 2.28 4.95
N LEU A 317 -15.46 1.26 5.73
CA LEU A 317 -16.17 -0.03 5.79
C LEU A 317 -17.66 0.10 6.17
N PRO A 318 -18.09 0.86 7.18
CA PRO A 318 -19.52 1.00 7.51
C PRO A 318 -20.32 1.55 6.33
N VAL A 319 -19.80 2.60 5.65
CA VAL A 319 -20.45 3.19 4.48
C VAL A 319 -20.42 2.25 3.28
N THR A 320 -19.35 1.45 3.13
CA THR A 320 -19.24 0.41 2.10
C THR A 320 -20.33 -0.64 2.26
N ILE A 321 -20.52 -1.16 3.48
CA ILE A 321 -21.57 -2.16 3.77
C ILE A 321 -22.96 -1.56 3.53
N SER A 322 -23.22 -0.36 4.05
CA SER A 322 -24.49 0.33 3.83
C SER A 322 -24.77 0.60 2.34
N THR A 323 -23.77 0.99 1.57
CA THR A 323 -23.91 1.18 0.11
C THR A 323 -24.23 -0.13 -0.58
N LEU A 324 -23.55 -1.21 -0.22
CA LEU A 324 -23.80 -2.55 -0.76
C LEU A 324 -25.23 -3.03 -0.49
N THR A 325 -25.69 -2.93 0.75
CA THR A 325 -27.02 -3.46 1.16
C THR A 325 -28.14 -2.54 0.72
N ASN A 326 -28.08 -1.25 1.10
CA ASN A 326 -29.23 -0.34 0.97
C ASN A 326 -29.35 0.30 -0.42
N LYS A 327 -28.23 0.46 -1.13
CA LYS A 327 -28.23 1.10 -2.48
C LYS A 327 -28.09 0.10 -3.61
N LEU A 328 -27.28 -0.93 -3.44
CA LEU A 328 -26.91 -1.87 -4.50
C LEU A 328 -27.64 -3.22 -4.39
N GLY A 329 -28.41 -3.45 -3.31
CA GLY A 329 -29.23 -4.66 -3.15
C GLY A 329 -28.42 -5.94 -2.96
N VAL A 330 -27.17 -5.83 -2.49
CA VAL A 330 -26.32 -6.97 -2.15
C VAL A 330 -26.79 -7.57 -0.81
N SER A 331 -26.82 -8.89 -0.72
CA SER A 331 -27.21 -9.58 0.52
C SER A 331 -26.28 -9.17 1.68
N GLU A 332 -26.84 -9.06 2.89
CA GLU A 332 -26.11 -8.61 4.08
C GLU A 332 -24.88 -9.49 4.39
N SER A 333 -25.01 -10.80 4.18
CA SER A 333 -23.91 -11.75 4.37
C SER A 333 -22.74 -11.50 3.41
N THR A 334 -23.02 -11.26 2.11
CA THR A 334 -22.02 -10.93 1.12
C THR A 334 -21.44 -9.54 1.37
N ALA A 335 -22.25 -8.54 1.64
CA ALA A 335 -21.82 -7.18 1.92
C ALA A 335 -20.87 -7.12 3.13
N SER A 336 -21.23 -7.77 4.22
CA SER A 336 -20.41 -7.84 5.44
C SER A 336 -19.11 -8.62 5.21
N PHE A 337 -19.17 -9.78 4.56
CA PHE A 337 -18.00 -10.64 4.36
C PHE A 337 -17.04 -10.03 3.33
N VAL A 338 -17.53 -9.77 2.10
CA VAL A 338 -16.67 -9.28 1.01
C VAL A 338 -16.21 -7.85 1.25
N GLY A 339 -17.08 -6.99 1.80
CA GLY A 339 -16.72 -5.63 2.21
C GLY A 339 -15.59 -5.62 3.24
N SER A 340 -15.72 -6.42 4.31
CA SER A 340 -14.68 -6.55 5.34
C SER A 340 -13.39 -7.18 4.79
N PHE A 341 -13.51 -8.24 3.99
CA PHE A 341 -12.37 -8.90 3.35
C PHE A 341 -11.60 -7.92 2.46
N GLY A 342 -12.29 -7.13 1.62
CA GLY A 342 -11.67 -6.17 0.71
C GLY A 342 -10.95 -5.01 1.41
N THR A 343 -11.20 -4.75 2.71
CA THR A 343 -10.43 -3.77 3.50
C THR A 343 -9.11 -4.32 4.03
N THR A 344 -8.94 -5.64 4.02
CA THR A 344 -7.78 -6.32 4.64
C THR A 344 -7.05 -7.24 3.67
N ALA A 345 -7.58 -7.49 2.48
CA ALA A 345 -6.99 -8.38 1.49
C ALA A 345 -7.41 -8.02 0.07
N GLY A 346 -6.54 -8.24 -0.90
CA GLY A 346 -6.89 -8.14 -2.31
C GLY A 346 -7.18 -6.73 -2.82
N MET A 347 -6.53 -5.72 -2.26
CA MET A 347 -6.69 -4.32 -2.64
C MET A 347 -6.06 -4.02 -4.00
N GLN A 348 -6.87 -3.70 -5.00
CA GLN A 348 -6.43 -3.51 -6.39
C GLN A 348 -5.50 -2.32 -6.59
N GLY A 349 -5.70 -1.22 -5.86
CA GLY A 349 -4.85 -0.03 -5.92
C GLY A 349 -3.56 -0.18 -5.11
N CYS A 350 -3.68 -0.42 -3.79
CA CYS A 350 -2.53 -0.46 -2.89
C CYS A 350 -1.73 -1.76 -3.00
N ALA A 351 -2.38 -2.88 -3.25
CA ALA A 351 -1.74 -4.18 -3.29
C ALA A 351 -1.69 -4.80 -4.70
N GLY A 352 -2.11 -4.07 -5.72
CA GLY A 352 -2.04 -4.46 -7.13
C GLY A 352 -1.22 -3.46 -7.96
N ILE A 353 -1.82 -2.32 -8.33
CA ILE A 353 -1.19 -1.31 -9.20
C ILE A 353 0.09 -0.76 -8.60
N PHE A 354 0.07 -0.35 -7.33
CA PHE A 354 1.21 0.31 -6.71
C PHE A 354 2.47 -0.56 -6.65
N PRO A 355 2.46 -1.79 -6.11
CA PRO A 355 3.64 -2.63 -6.13
C PRO A 355 4.10 -2.99 -7.55
N ALA A 356 3.18 -3.15 -8.50
CA ALA A 356 3.50 -3.40 -9.91
C ALA A 356 4.28 -2.23 -10.54
N LEU A 357 3.80 -1.00 -10.38
CA LEU A 357 4.51 0.21 -10.82
C LEU A 357 5.85 0.38 -10.09
N THR A 358 5.91 0.06 -8.81
CA THR A 358 7.13 0.15 -8.00
C THR A 358 8.20 -0.84 -8.49
N ILE A 359 7.80 -2.07 -8.85
CA ILE A 359 8.70 -3.07 -9.44
C ILE A 359 9.29 -2.54 -10.75
N VAL A 360 8.45 -2.01 -11.65
CA VAL A 360 8.91 -1.43 -12.92
C VAL A 360 9.84 -0.24 -12.66
N PHE A 361 9.46 0.66 -11.78
CA PHE A 361 10.24 1.85 -11.41
C PHE A 361 11.64 1.47 -10.93
N VAL A 362 11.72 0.56 -9.97
CA VAL A 362 13.01 0.12 -9.40
C VAL A 362 13.87 -0.62 -10.41
N THR A 363 13.25 -1.48 -11.23
CA THR A 363 13.93 -2.23 -12.28
C THR A 363 14.57 -1.30 -13.31
N ASN A 364 13.81 -0.30 -13.78
CA ASN A 364 14.31 0.69 -14.73
C ASN A 364 15.43 1.57 -14.13
N MET A 365 15.25 2.01 -12.87
CA MET A 365 16.29 2.81 -12.16
C MET A 365 17.60 2.04 -11.96
N SER A 366 17.52 0.72 -11.81
CA SER A 366 18.71 -0.13 -11.67
C SER A 366 19.34 -0.54 -13.00
N GLY A 367 18.84 -0.05 -14.14
CA GLY A 367 19.34 -0.36 -15.46
C GLY A 367 18.99 -1.76 -15.97
N HIS A 368 18.05 -2.46 -15.31
CA HIS A 368 17.58 -3.78 -15.70
C HIS A 368 16.35 -3.69 -16.61
N SER A 369 16.15 -4.69 -17.46
CA SER A 369 14.97 -4.78 -18.32
C SER A 369 13.80 -5.46 -17.60
N VAL A 370 12.58 -4.98 -17.84
CA VAL A 370 11.35 -5.64 -17.42
C VAL A 370 11.04 -6.76 -18.41
N ASP A 371 11.60 -7.94 -18.15
CA ASP A 371 11.45 -9.15 -18.99
C ASP A 371 10.15 -9.90 -18.67
N LEU A 372 9.82 -10.90 -19.51
CA LEU A 372 8.60 -11.70 -19.34
C LEU A 372 8.59 -12.47 -18.00
N THR A 373 9.76 -12.92 -17.55
CA THR A 373 9.88 -13.65 -16.27
C THR A 373 9.51 -12.76 -15.10
N LEU A 374 10.01 -11.50 -15.08
CA LEU A 374 9.66 -10.53 -14.06
C LEU A 374 8.16 -10.20 -14.09
N ILE A 375 7.56 -10.08 -15.27
CA ILE A 375 6.13 -9.83 -15.44
C ILE A 375 5.30 -10.95 -14.81
N VAL A 376 5.55 -12.19 -15.20
CA VAL A 376 4.81 -13.35 -14.69
C VAL A 376 5.00 -13.51 -13.19
N MET A 377 6.24 -13.40 -12.71
CA MET A 377 6.56 -13.43 -11.28
C MET A 377 5.83 -12.35 -10.50
N SER A 378 5.83 -11.13 -11.00
CA SER A 378 5.15 -10.02 -10.34
C SER A 378 3.65 -10.27 -10.23
N ILE A 379 3.00 -10.78 -11.28
CA ILE A 379 1.58 -11.11 -11.26
C ILE A 379 1.29 -12.17 -10.17
N ILE A 380 2.06 -13.24 -10.11
CA ILE A 380 1.86 -14.32 -9.13
C ILE A 380 2.12 -13.80 -7.70
N VAL A 381 3.31 -13.25 -7.49
CA VAL A 381 3.77 -12.84 -6.15
C VAL A 381 2.90 -11.74 -5.55
N VAL A 382 2.62 -10.69 -6.33
CA VAL A 382 1.83 -9.56 -5.85
C VAL A 382 0.38 -9.97 -5.62
N SER A 383 -0.21 -10.81 -6.49
CA SER A 383 -1.58 -11.29 -6.29
C SER A 383 -1.72 -12.12 -5.01
N ILE A 384 -0.82 -13.06 -4.77
CA ILE A 384 -0.83 -13.87 -3.54
C ILE A 384 -0.49 -12.98 -2.32
N GLY A 385 0.53 -12.15 -2.43
CA GLY A 385 0.97 -11.24 -1.37
C GLY A 385 -0.08 -10.22 -0.97
N SER A 386 -0.99 -9.85 -1.90
CA SER A 386 -2.09 -8.90 -1.64
C SER A 386 -3.02 -9.35 -0.53
N LEU A 387 -3.11 -10.66 -0.28
CA LEU A 387 -3.95 -11.22 0.80
C LEU A 387 -3.43 -10.87 2.20
N GLY A 388 -2.17 -10.48 2.32
CA GLY A 388 -1.53 -10.12 3.59
C GLY A 388 -1.41 -8.61 3.84
N ILE A 389 -1.89 -7.76 2.93
CA ILE A 389 -1.72 -6.31 3.02
C ILE A 389 -3.00 -5.68 3.57
N ALA A 390 -2.95 -5.15 4.80
CA ALA A 390 -4.09 -4.51 5.45
C ALA A 390 -4.34 -3.08 4.92
N GLY A 391 -5.61 -2.67 4.81
CA GLY A 391 -6.05 -1.35 4.28
C GLY A 391 -5.98 -0.22 5.31
N ILE A 392 -4.80 -0.02 5.90
CA ILE A 392 -4.50 1.08 6.82
C ILE A 392 -3.60 2.11 6.11
N PRO A 393 -3.61 3.40 6.48
CA PRO A 393 -2.68 4.38 5.92
C PRO A 393 -1.22 3.91 6.07
N GLY A 394 -0.36 4.17 5.06
CA GLY A 394 1.05 3.75 5.09
C GLY A 394 1.32 2.34 4.56
N THR A 395 0.34 1.66 3.99
CA THR A 395 0.51 0.33 3.36
C THR A 395 1.46 0.29 2.18
N ALA A 396 1.80 1.44 1.59
CA ALA A 396 2.73 1.53 0.46
C ALA A 396 4.07 0.84 0.74
N THR A 397 4.65 1.06 1.93
CA THR A 397 5.91 0.42 2.32
C THR A 397 5.79 -1.10 2.37
N MET A 398 4.66 -1.62 2.88
CA MET A 398 4.39 -3.06 2.92
C MET A 398 4.22 -3.63 1.51
N ALA A 399 3.42 -2.97 0.68
CA ALA A 399 3.15 -3.40 -0.68
C ALA A 399 4.43 -3.40 -1.55
N ALA A 400 5.26 -2.35 -1.43
CA ALA A 400 6.57 -2.30 -2.07
C ALA A 400 7.48 -3.44 -1.58
N SER A 401 7.52 -3.69 -0.25
CA SER A 401 8.31 -4.78 0.32
C SER A 401 7.87 -6.15 -0.19
N VAL A 402 6.56 -6.41 -0.25
CA VAL A 402 5.98 -7.65 -0.79
C VAL A 402 6.38 -7.83 -2.25
N GLY A 403 6.16 -6.81 -3.08
CA GLY A 403 6.46 -6.86 -4.51
C GLY A 403 7.94 -7.08 -4.79
N LEU A 404 8.81 -6.28 -4.18
CA LEU A 404 10.25 -6.35 -4.42
C LEU A 404 10.88 -7.62 -3.84
N SER A 405 10.50 -8.03 -2.63
CA SER A 405 11.06 -9.25 -2.04
C SER A 405 10.68 -10.49 -2.82
N GLY A 406 9.41 -10.61 -3.21
CA GLY A 406 8.95 -11.78 -3.95
C GLY A 406 9.44 -11.85 -5.39
N THR A 407 9.91 -10.73 -5.97
CA THR A 407 10.52 -10.69 -7.30
C THR A 407 12.05 -10.72 -7.28
N GLY A 408 12.67 -10.87 -6.10
CA GLY A 408 14.12 -10.90 -5.95
C GLY A 408 14.81 -9.53 -5.99
N LEU A 409 14.04 -8.45 -5.84
CA LEU A 409 14.52 -7.07 -5.88
C LEU A 409 14.61 -6.41 -4.49
N ALA A 410 14.58 -7.20 -3.40
CA ALA A 410 14.56 -6.69 -2.02
C ALA A 410 15.74 -5.74 -1.70
N GLY A 411 16.93 -6.01 -2.24
CA GLY A 411 18.12 -5.17 -2.07
C GLY A 411 17.97 -3.76 -2.66
N LEU A 412 17.05 -3.57 -3.61
CA LEU A 412 16.79 -2.28 -4.27
C LEU A 412 15.69 -1.46 -3.56
N PHE A 413 15.20 -1.91 -2.41
CA PHE A 413 14.15 -1.19 -1.67
C PHE A 413 14.48 0.30 -1.40
N PRO A 414 15.73 0.71 -1.12
CA PRO A 414 16.06 2.13 -0.93
C PRO A 414 15.67 3.03 -2.13
N LEU A 415 15.63 2.49 -3.34
CA LEU A 415 15.21 3.24 -4.54
C LEU A 415 13.72 3.62 -4.50
N VAL A 416 12.91 3.00 -3.65
CA VAL A 416 11.48 3.32 -3.49
C VAL A 416 11.25 4.56 -2.61
N ASN A 417 12.24 4.99 -1.82
CA ASN A 417 12.07 6.09 -0.86
C ASN A 417 11.44 7.35 -1.46
N PRO A 418 11.81 7.82 -2.68
CA PRO A 418 11.16 8.96 -3.30
C PRO A 418 9.65 8.76 -3.52
N ILE A 419 9.25 7.54 -3.88
CA ILE A 419 7.85 7.19 -4.10
C ILE A 419 7.08 7.10 -2.78
N LEU A 420 7.72 6.57 -1.74
CA LEU A 420 7.12 6.53 -0.40
C LEU A 420 6.94 7.92 0.20
N ALA A 421 7.81 8.86 -0.18
CA ALA A 421 7.72 10.25 0.25
C ALA A 421 6.46 10.95 -0.26
N ILE A 422 6.02 10.61 -1.49
CA ILE A 422 4.78 11.16 -2.08
C ILE A 422 3.55 10.30 -1.82
N ASP A 423 3.66 9.28 -0.97
CA ASP A 423 2.53 8.40 -0.63
C ASP A 423 1.24 9.15 -0.28
N PRO A 424 1.27 10.30 0.43
CA PRO A 424 0.07 11.07 0.71
C PRO A 424 -0.75 11.48 -0.52
N ILE A 425 -0.10 11.72 -1.65
CA ILE A 425 -0.74 12.13 -2.91
C ILE A 425 -1.29 10.91 -3.64
N ILE A 426 -0.48 9.87 -3.75
CA ILE A 426 -0.81 8.67 -4.53
C ILE A 426 -1.71 7.69 -3.77
N ASP A 427 -1.84 7.82 -2.46
CA ASP A 427 -2.71 6.98 -1.64
C ASP A 427 -4.21 7.31 -1.83
N MET A 428 -4.55 8.56 -2.14
CA MET A 428 -5.94 8.98 -2.36
C MET A 428 -6.65 8.17 -3.47
N PRO A 429 -6.15 8.15 -4.72
CA PRO A 429 -6.76 7.38 -5.80
C PRO A 429 -6.65 5.87 -5.58
N ARG A 430 -5.59 5.37 -4.95
CA ARG A 430 -5.43 3.95 -4.64
C ARG A 430 -6.46 3.47 -3.63
N THR A 431 -6.70 4.24 -2.57
CA THR A 431 -7.71 3.91 -1.55
C THR A 431 -9.12 3.96 -2.16
N MET A 432 -9.41 4.95 -2.99
CA MET A 432 -10.67 4.99 -3.73
C MET A 432 -10.86 3.72 -4.58
N LEU A 433 -9.82 3.31 -5.31
CA LEU A 433 -9.87 2.10 -6.14
C LEU A 433 -10.01 0.82 -5.30
N ASN A 434 -9.40 0.75 -4.12
CA ASN A 434 -9.54 -0.40 -3.21
C ASN A 434 -10.99 -0.56 -2.74
N VAL A 435 -11.57 0.54 -2.25
CA VAL A 435 -12.94 0.55 -1.72
C VAL A 435 -13.94 0.19 -2.80
N ILE A 436 -13.87 0.84 -3.95
CA ILE A 436 -14.80 0.54 -5.05
C ILE A 436 -14.53 -0.86 -5.64
N GLY A 437 -13.29 -1.34 -5.62
CA GLY A 437 -12.94 -2.70 -6.00
C GLY A 437 -13.55 -3.76 -5.08
N SER A 438 -13.63 -3.49 -3.77
CA SER A 438 -14.32 -4.38 -2.84
C SER A 438 -15.83 -4.41 -3.10
N VAL A 439 -16.44 -3.26 -3.44
CA VAL A 439 -17.85 -3.16 -3.86
C VAL A 439 -18.11 -3.93 -5.15
N THR A 440 -17.24 -3.75 -6.17
CA THR A 440 -17.31 -4.50 -7.42
C THR A 440 -17.22 -6.01 -7.18
N ASN A 441 -16.26 -6.45 -6.36
CA ASN A 441 -16.11 -7.86 -6.01
C ASN A 441 -17.37 -8.40 -5.30
N ALA A 442 -17.94 -7.65 -4.35
CA ALA A 442 -19.15 -8.04 -3.63
C ALA A 442 -20.34 -8.22 -4.58
N ILE A 443 -20.54 -7.29 -5.51
CA ILE A 443 -21.62 -7.38 -6.52
C ILE A 443 -21.43 -8.62 -7.41
N MET A 444 -20.23 -8.85 -7.92
CA MET A 444 -19.94 -10.01 -8.76
C MET A 444 -20.15 -11.33 -8.01
N VAL A 445 -19.72 -11.39 -6.75
CA VAL A 445 -19.93 -12.57 -5.88
C VAL A 445 -21.41 -12.80 -5.66
N ASP A 446 -22.14 -11.80 -5.21
CA ASP A 446 -23.55 -11.90 -4.85
C ASP A 446 -24.43 -12.23 -6.08
N LYS A 447 -24.16 -11.57 -7.21
CA LYS A 447 -24.79 -11.87 -8.51
C LYS A 447 -24.53 -13.31 -8.94
N SER A 448 -23.27 -13.78 -8.80
CA SER A 448 -22.92 -15.16 -9.12
C SER A 448 -23.59 -16.20 -8.23
N LEU A 449 -23.96 -15.82 -6.99
CA LEU A 449 -24.73 -16.63 -6.06
C LEU A 449 -26.26 -16.53 -6.29
N GLY A 450 -26.71 -15.63 -7.16
CA GLY A 450 -28.12 -15.39 -7.43
C GLY A 450 -28.87 -14.68 -6.31
N GLN A 451 -28.15 -13.96 -5.43
CA GLN A 451 -28.73 -13.36 -4.20
C GLN A 451 -29.04 -11.86 -4.33
N ILE A 452 -28.47 -11.18 -5.34
CA ILE A 452 -28.62 -9.73 -5.52
C ILE A 452 -30.08 -9.33 -5.75
N ASN A 453 -30.56 -8.32 -5.02
CA ASN A 453 -31.89 -7.75 -5.19
C ASN A 453 -31.87 -6.70 -6.30
N LEU A 454 -32.31 -7.10 -7.52
CA LEU A 454 -32.33 -6.23 -8.70
C LEU A 454 -33.36 -5.10 -8.60
N SER A 455 -34.41 -5.22 -7.81
CA SER A 455 -35.38 -4.12 -7.60
C SER A 455 -34.70 -2.96 -6.86
N VAL A 456 -33.94 -3.25 -5.80
CA VAL A 456 -33.14 -2.25 -5.10
C VAL A 456 -32.01 -1.70 -5.97
N TYR A 457 -31.34 -2.55 -6.76
CA TYR A 457 -30.27 -2.10 -7.65
C TYR A 457 -30.76 -1.08 -8.70
N ASN A 458 -31.92 -1.32 -9.29
CA ASN A 458 -32.47 -0.50 -10.37
C ASN A 458 -33.29 0.70 -9.87
N ASP A 459 -33.66 0.76 -8.59
CA ASP A 459 -34.38 1.89 -8.01
C ASP A 459 -33.41 3.06 -7.77
N PRO A 460 -33.58 4.21 -8.44
CA PRO A 460 -32.69 5.37 -8.27
C PRO A 460 -32.70 5.96 -6.85
N GLU A 461 -33.80 5.81 -6.12
CA GLU A 461 -34.01 6.41 -4.80
C GLU A 461 -33.61 5.46 -3.66
N ALA A 462 -33.30 4.20 -3.95
CA ALA A 462 -32.93 3.23 -2.92
C ALA A 462 -31.75 3.73 -2.09
N GLY A 463 -31.94 3.76 -0.77
CA GLY A 463 -30.93 4.18 0.21
C GLY A 463 -30.73 5.70 0.35
N ASN A 464 -31.57 6.53 -0.27
CA ASN A 464 -31.55 7.99 -0.06
C ASN A 464 -32.29 8.40 1.22
N GLU A 465 -33.25 7.62 1.69
CA GLU A 465 -34.04 7.92 2.90
C GLU A 465 -33.22 7.83 4.19
N THR A 466 -32.18 6.99 4.24
CA THR A 466 -31.28 6.88 5.38
C THR A 466 -30.37 8.08 5.57
N ALA A 467 -30.11 8.87 4.53
CA ALA A 467 -29.32 10.10 4.61
C ALA A 467 -30.14 11.29 5.15
N ALA A 468 -31.46 11.23 5.05
CA ALA A 468 -32.36 12.30 5.51
C ALA A 468 -32.66 12.22 7.00
N ASN A 469 -32.53 11.05 7.64
CA ASN A 469 -32.88 10.82 9.04
C ASN A 469 -31.74 10.92 10.05
N GLY A 470 -30.53 11.37 9.63
CA GLY A 470 -29.49 11.83 10.58
C GLY A 470 -28.96 10.80 11.58
N GLU A 471 -29.16 9.50 11.37
CA GLU A 471 -28.65 8.45 12.27
C GLU A 471 -27.23 8.01 11.88
N PHE A 472 -26.28 8.93 12.13
CA PHE A 472 -24.88 8.60 12.39
C PHE A 472 -24.47 9.26 13.71
N GLU A 473 -24.91 8.69 14.84
CA GLU A 473 -24.24 8.88 16.12
C GLU A 473 -23.08 7.89 16.30
#